data_ba6b0ccf43e1120b4eb5f26b193ff2c6
#
_entry.id   ba6b0ccf43e1120b4eb5f26b193ff2c6
#
_cell.length_a   1.000
_cell.length_b   1.000
_cell.length_c   1.000
_cell.angle_alpha   90.00
_cell.angle_beta   90.00
_cell.angle_gamma   90.00
#
_symmetry.space_group_name_H-M   'P 1'
#
loop_
_entity.id
_entity.type
_entity.pdbx_description
1 polymer ?
#
loop_
_entity_poly.entity_id
_entity_poly.type
_entity_poly.pdbx_seq_one_letter_code
_entity_poly.pdbx_strand_id
1 'polypeptide(L)'
;MNNTLFLIEDEVPNEIHSVKKIYSNPKIISLNYHAHRSLDKKNIVHDFGDKYLSTDDKNKINHLSINAAINWQKNLLNIEDLQIDNIDITKFLEFELLQYFLPIYRVAFSIIRIIEVLKPETIVCTSVLNHFIKEICIKNKINFASLSESKQPML
;
A
#
# COMPACT_ATOMS: atom_id res chain seq x y z
N MET A 1 -7.51 -10.25 -23.48
CA MET A 1 -6.45 -9.25 -23.16
C MET A 1 -6.18 -9.40 -21.68
N ASN A 2 -4.99 -9.81 -21.29
CA ASN A 2 -4.65 -9.98 -19.86
C ASN A 2 -4.67 -8.62 -19.18
N ASN A 3 -5.59 -8.42 -18.23
CA ASN A 3 -5.71 -7.20 -17.46
C ASN A 3 -4.67 -7.20 -16.34
N THR A 4 -3.47 -6.69 -16.64
CA THR A 4 -2.36 -6.63 -15.69
C THR A 4 -2.28 -5.27 -15.00
N LEU A 5 -2.19 -5.29 -13.68
CA LEU A 5 -2.09 -4.13 -12.80
C LEU A 5 -0.71 -4.08 -12.14
N PHE A 6 -0.04 -2.94 -12.24
CA PHE A 6 1.19 -2.66 -11.51
C PHE A 6 0.89 -1.73 -10.32
N LEU A 7 1.17 -2.17 -9.11
CA LEU A 7 1.03 -1.39 -7.88
C LEU A 7 2.42 -0.97 -7.38
N ILE A 8 2.67 0.33 -7.35
CA ILE A 8 3.96 0.92 -6.99
C ILE A 8 3.79 1.72 -5.70
N GLU A 9 4.49 1.33 -4.65
CA GLU A 9 4.51 2.05 -3.36
C GLU A 9 5.83 2.74 -3.08
N ASP A 10 6.93 2.26 -3.69
CA ASP A 10 8.28 2.73 -3.44
C ASP A 10 8.92 3.26 -4.72
N GLU A 11 10.21 3.49 -4.68
CA GLU A 11 10.98 3.86 -5.86
C GLU A 11 10.76 2.87 -7.00
N VAL A 12 10.54 3.42 -8.18
CA VAL A 12 10.30 2.61 -9.38
C VAL A 12 11.60 1.93 -9.79
N PRO A 13 11.65 0.59 -9.84
CA PRO A 13 12.84 -0.13 -10.30
C PRO A 13 13.25 0.31 -11.71
N ASN A 14 14.57 0.30 -11.98
CA ASN A 14 15.06 0.68 -13.30
C ASN A 14 14.57 -0.27 -14.40
N GLU A 15 14.28 -1.50 -14.03
CA GLU A 15 13.79 -2.57 -14.89
C GLU A 15 12.31 -2.42 -15.29
N ILE A 16 11.58 -1.43 -14.79
CA ILE A 16 10.14 -1.28 -15.05
C ILE A 16 9.80 -1.24 -16.54
N HIS A 17 10.66 -0.65 -17.37
CA HIS A 17 10.45 -0.60 -18.82
C HIS A 17 10.56 -1.98 -19.48
N SER A 18 11.47 -2.83 -19.01
CA SER A 18 11.61 -4.22 -19.50
C SER A 18 10.48 -5.10 -19.00
N VAL A 19 10.13 -4.97 -17.72
CA VAL A 19 8.99 -5.70 -17.14
C VAL A 19 7.67 -5.28 -17.79
N LYS A 20 7.48 -4.00 -18.08
CA LYS A 20 6.30 -3.49 -18.79
C LYS A 20 6.15 -4.09 -20.20
N LYS A 21 7.24 -4.44 -20.87
CA LYS A 21 7.20 -5.11 -22.19
C LYS A 21 6.71 -6.55 -22.12
N ILE A 22 6.96 -7.23 -21.00
CA ILE A 22 6.50 -8.61 -20.78
C ILE A 22 4.98 -8.68 -20.65
N TYR A 23 4.39 -7.65 -20.03
CA TYR A 23 2.95 -7.54 -19.82
C TYR A 23 2.37 -6.56 -20.82
N SER A 24 1.52 -7.04 -21.72
CA SER A 24 0.90 -6.20 -22.76
C SER A 24 0.11 -5.03 -22.16
N ASN A 25 0.70 -3.84 -22.15
CA ASN A 25 0.09 -2.59 -21.73
C ASN A 25 -0.51 -2.59 -20.29
N PRO A 26 0.29 -2.85 -19.25
CA PRO A 26 -0.21 -2.90 -17.89
C PRO A 26 -0.71 -1.52 -17.42
N LYS A 27 -1.76 -1.51 -16.61
CA LYS A 27 -2.18 -0.31 -15.90
C LYS A 27 -1.28 -0.10 -14.69
N ILE A 28 -0.68 1.09 -14.57
CA ILE A 28 0.25 1.43 -13.49
C ILE A 28 -0.44 2.36 -12.51
N ILE A 29 -0.35 2.06 -11.21
CA ILE A 29 -0.94 2.87 -10.14
C ILE A 29 0.11 3.10 -9.05
N SER A 30 0.35 4.37 -8.71
CA SER A 30 1.12 4.76 -7.54
C SER A 30 0.24 4.76 -6.29
N LEU A 31 0.72 4.18 -5.20
CA LEU A 31 -0.05 4.05 -3.95
C LEU A 31 0.27 5.16 -2.94
N ASN A 32 1.37 5.89 -3.15
CA ASN A 32 1.75 7.03 -2.33
C ASN A 32 2.42 8.12 -3.17
N TYR A 33 2.68 9.26 -2.53
CA TYR A 33 3.26 10.42 -3.20
C TYR A 33 4.71 10.19 -3.66
N HIS A 34 5.49 9.40 -2.93
CA HIS A 34 6.87 9.08 -3.29
C HIS A 34 6.93 8.27 -4.60
N ALA A 35 6.12 7.21 -4.69
CA ALA A 35 5.97 6.42 -5.91
C ALA A 35 5.46 7.26 -7.08
N HIS A 36 4.48 8.16 -6.84
CA HIS A 36 3.96 9.09 -7.84
C HIS A 36 5.10 9.95 -8.43
N ARG A 37 5.87 10.62 -7.58
CA ARG A 37 7.00 11.43 -8.04
C ARG A 37 8.09 10.63 -8.76
N SER A 38 8.34 9.39 -8.33
CA SER A 38 9.31 8.50 -8.97
C SER A 38 8.89 8.11 -10.39
N LEU A 39 7.59 7.85 -10.59
CA LEU A 39 7.01 7.55 -11.91
C LEU A 39 7.03 8.79 -12.82
N ASP A 40 6.67 9.97 -12.31
CA ASP A 40 6.72 11.23 -13.05
C ASP A 40 8.13 11.56 -13.54
N LYS A 41 9.14 11.43 -12.68
CA LYS A 41 10.55 11.63 -13.06
C LYS A 41 11.00 10.73 -14.23
N LYS A 42 10.39 9.55 -14.35
CA LYS A 42 10.68 8.58 -15.42
C LYS A 42 9.72 8.72 -16.62
N ASN A 43 8.85 9.75 -16.63
CA ASN A 43 7.82 9.98 -17.64
C ASN A 43 6.93 8.74 -17.88
N ILE A 44 6.57 8.02 -16.79
CA ILE A 44 5.70 6.86 -16.87
C ILE A 44 4.27 7.28 -16.57
N VAL A 45 3.38 7.09 -17.54
CA VAL A 45 1.94 7.36 -17.36
C VAL A 45 1.37 6.39 -16.33
N HIS A 46 0.70 6.94 -15.32
CA HIS A 46 0.11 6.18 -14.22
C HIS A 46 -1.09 6.90 -13.62
N ASP A 47 -1.88 6.17 -12.84
CA ASP A 47 -2.94 6.72 -11.99
C ASP A 47 -2.44 6.81 -10.53
N PHE A 48 -3.10 7.63 -9.72
CA PHE A 48 -2.88 7.70 -8.28
C PHE A 48 -3.95 6.90 -7.52
N GLY A 49 -3.54 6.08 -6.55
CA GLY A 49 -4.42 5.15 -5.84
C GLY A 49 -5.61 5.81 -5.15
N ASP A 50 -5.42 7.01 -4.63
CA ASP A 50 -6.46 7.81 -3.98
C ASP A 50 -7.66 8.14 -4.86
N LYS A 51 -7.48 8.12 -6.18
CA LYS A 51 -8.57 8.32 -7.15
C LYS A 51 -9.70 7.29 -6.99
N TYR A 52 -9.38 6.13 -6.46
CA TYR A 52 -10.31 5.02 -6.27
C TYR A 52 -11.04 5.07 -4.93
N LEU A 53 -10.61 5.94 -4.00
CA LEU A 53 -11.23 6.10 -2.69
C LEU A 53 -12.41 7.08 -2.76
N SER A 54 -13.58 6.62 -2.33
CA SER A 54 -14.74 7.48 -2.10
C SER A 54 -14.54 8.37 -0.85
N THR A 55 -15.41 9.35 -0.69
CA THR A 55 -15.46 10.16 0.55
C THR A 55 -15.72 9.29 1.77
N ASP A 56 -16.60 8.30 1.66
CA ASP A 56 -16.92 7.37 2.75
C ASP A 56 -15.72 6.50 3.12
N ASP A 57 -14.93 6.04 2.12
CA ASP A 57 -13.70 5.31 2.38
C ASP A 57 -12.69 6.17 3.15
N LYS A 58 -12.53 7.44 2.77
CA LYS A 58 -11.63 8.39 3.46
C LYS A 58 -12.04 8.63 4.90
N ASN A 59 -13.35 8.80 5.14
CA ASN A 59 -13.89 8.94 6.49
C ASN A 59 -13.66 7.67 7.32
N LYS A 60 -13.87 6.49 6.74
CA LYS A 60 -13.63 5.21 7.39
C LYS A 60 -12.15 4.99 7.72
N ILE A 61 -11.25 5.34 6.79
CA ILE A 61 -9.80 5.30 7.02
C ILE A 61 -9.42 6.18 8.21
N ASN A 62 -9.88 7.43 8.25
CA ASN A 62 -9.62 8.34 9.37
C ASN A 62 -10.11 7.76 10.69
N HIS A 63 -11.35 7.26 10.73
CA HIS A 63 -11.93 6.66 11.93
C HIS A 63 -11.15 5.45 12.43
N LEU A 64 -10.78 4.53 11.52
CA LEU A 64 -9.99 3.35 11.87
C LEU A 64 -8.59 3.72 12.36
N SER A 65 -7.93 4.70 11.73
CA SER A 65 -6.60 5.17 12.12
C SER A 65 -6.61 5.81 13.50
N ILE A 66 -7.61 6.64 13.79
CA ILE A 66 -7.80 7.27 15.12
C ILE A 66 -8.06 6.17 16.16
N ASN A 67 -8.96 5.23 15.88
CA ASN A 67 -9.26 4.14 16.81
C ASN A 67 -8.05 3.26 17.09
N ALA A 68 -7.24 2.95 16.06
CA ALA A 68 -6.01 2.18 16.24
C ALA A 68 -5.00 2.96 17.11
N ALA A 69 -4.83 4.26 16.86
CA ALA A 69 -3.91 5.12 17.60
C ALA A 69 -4.33 5.32 19.08
N ILE A 70 -5.63 5.41 19.39
CA ILE A 70 -6.13 5.56 20.75
C ILE A 70 -6.14 4.25 21.52
N ASN A 71 -6.43 3.14 20.83
CA ASN A 71 -6.65 1.86 21.50
C ASN A 71 -5.41 0.94 21.54
N TRP A 72 -4.27 1.39 21.02
CA TRP A 72 -3.04 0.59 20.97
C TRP A 72 -2.60 0.08 22.33
N GLN A 73 -2.80 0.88 23.37
CA GLN A 73 -2.40 0.58 24.75
C GLN A 73 -3.34 -0.40 25.48
N LYS A 74 -4.56 -0.65 24.97
CA LYS A 74 -5.53 -1.54 25.64
C LYS A 74 -5.03 -2.98 25.79
N ASN A 75 -4.05 -3.39 25.02
CA ASN A 75 -3.45 -4.70 25.07
C ASN A 75 -2.09 -4.72 25.80
N LEU A 76 -1.64 -3.59 26.34
CA LEU A 76 -0.43 -3.51 27.15
C LEU A 76 -0.74 -3.87 28.61
N LEU A 77 0.06 -4.79 29.18
CA LEU A 77 -0.17 -5.31 30.50
C LEU A 77 0.15 -4.32 31.63
N ASN A 78 1.02 -3.31 31.41
CA ASN A 78 1.46 -2.33 32.40
C ASN A 78 1.48 -0.91 31.80
N ILE A 79 0.34 -0.24 31.84
CA ILE A 79 0.23 1.17 31.37
C ILE A 79 1.00 2.13 32.29
N GLU A 80 1.17 1.78 33.58
CA GLU A 80 1.91 2.59 34.56
C GLU A 80 3.37 2.81 34.19
N ASP A 81 3.97 1.87 33.42
CA ASP A 81 5.35 1.98 32.91
C ASP A 81 5.53 3.03 31.80
N LEU A 82 4.43 3.61 31.33
CA LEU A 82 4.45 4.64 30.28
C LEU A 82 4.37 6.08 30.86
N GLN A 83 4.57 6.23 32.16
CA GLN A 83 4.73 7.53 32.80
C GLN A 83 6.21 7.83 33.06
N ILE A 84 6.67 8.97 32.60
CA ILE A 84 8.02 9.48 32.86
C ILE A 84 7.88 10.79 33.61
N ASP A 85 8.39 10.87 34.84
CA ASP A 85 8.31 12.05 35.68
C ASP A 85 6.89 12.62 35.83
N ASN A 86 5.89 11.76 36.04
CA ASN A 86 4.47 12.09 36.08
C ASN A 86 3.90 12.63 34.75
N ILE A 87 4.61 12.51 33.64
CA ILE A 87 4.13 12.85 32.32
C ILE A 87 3.61 11.58 31.64
N ASP A 88 2.33 11.60 31.26
CA ASP A 88 1.71 10.55 30.47
C ASP A 88 2.18 10.64 29.00
N ILE A 89 3.09 9.75 28.62
CA ILE A 89 3.61 9.70 27.25
C ILE A 89 2.65 9.03 26.26
N THR A 90 1.57 8.42 26.74
CA THR A 90 0.63 7.69 25.87
C THR A 90 -0.05 8.61 24.86
N LYS A 91 -0.43 9.82 25.27
CA LYS A 91 -1.05 10.82 24.39
C LYS A 91 -0.10 11.34 23.31
N PHE A 92 1.18 11.45 23.66
CA PHE A 92 2.20 11.80 22.65
C PHE A 92 2.35 10.68 21.61
N LEU A 93 2.40 9.44 22.09
CA LEU A 93 2.47 8.27 21.20
C LEU A 93 1.20 8.08 20.35
N GLU A 94 0.02 8.48 20.84
CA GLU A 94 -1.21 8.46 20.03
C GLU A 94 -1.07 9.28 18.74
N PHE A 95 -0.47 10.45 18.80
CA PHE A 95 -0.25 11.30 17.63
C PHE A 95 0.74 10.66 16.65
N GLU A 96 1.86 10.15 17.15
CA GLU A 96 2.86 9.44 16.31
C GLU A 96 2.26 8.20 15.66
N LEU A 97 1.48 7.42 16.40
CA LEU A 97 0.81 6.23 15.89
C LEU A 97 -0.26 6.57 14.85
N LEU A 98 -0.97 7.69 15.02
CA LEU A 98 -1.92 8.16 14.00
C LEU A 98 -1.20 8.43 12.68
N GLN A 99 -0.04 9.10 12.73
CA GLN A 99 0.80 9.36 11.56
C GLN A 99 1.27 8.08 10.88
N TYR A 100 1.45 7.00 11.66
CA TYR A 100 1.84 5.68 11.16
C TYR A 100 0.66 4.89 10.57
N PHE A 101 -0.48 4.85 11.27
CA PHE A 101 -1.63 4.04 10.84
C PHE A 101 -2.37 4.63 9.63
N LEU A 102 -2.45 5.96 9.55
CA LEU A 102 -3.21 6.63 8.48
C LEU A 102 -2.72 6.24 7.07
N PRO A 103 -1.42 6.31 6.73
CA PRO A 103 -0.94 5.88 5.42
C PRO A 103 -1.11 4.37 5.19
N ILE A 104 -0.96 3.53 6.20
CA ILE A 104 -1.16 2.08 6.08
C ILE A 104 -2.60 1.76 5.67
N TYR A 105 -3.59 2.28 6.41
CA TYR A 105 -4.99 2.08 6.07
C TYR A 105 -5.34 2.67 4.70
N ARG A 106 -4.77 3.83 4.36
CA ARG A 106 -5.00 4.47 3.06
C ARG A 106 -4.52 3.58 1.91
N VAL A 107 -3.31 3.04 2.00
CA VAL A 107 -2.77 2.11 1.00
C VAL A 107 -3.62 0.84 0.92
N ALA A 108 -3.96 0.24 2.06
CA ALA A 108 -4.75 -0.99 2.10
C ALA A 108 -6.15 -0.81 1.46
N PHE A 109 -6.86 0.27 1.81
CA PHE A 109 -8.16 0.58 1.22
C PHE A 109 -8.07 0.89 -0.27
N SER A 110 -7.04 1.65 -0.68
CA SER A 110 -6.81 1.94 -2.11
C SER A 110 -6.64 0.64 -2.90
N ILE A 111 -5.83 -0.30 -2.42
CA ILE A 111 -5.60 -1.59 -3.09
C ILE A 111 -6.91 -2.37 -3.22
N ILE A 112 -7.71 -2.46 -2.15
CA ILE A 112 -8.99 -3.16 -2.18
C ILE A 112 -9.91 -2.54 -3.24
N ARG A 113 -10.07 -1.21 -3.24
CA ARG A 113 -10.93 -0.51 -4.20
C ARG A 113 -10.44 -0.62 -5.64
N ILE A 114 -9.13 -0.55 -5.85
CA ILE A 114 -8.53 -0.73 -7.16
C ILE A 114 -8.85 -2.12 -7.72
N ILE A 115 -8.73 -3.17 -6.90
CA ILE A 115 -9.05 -4.55 -7.28
C ILE A 115 -10.55 -4.70 -7.60
N GLU A 116 -11.41 -4.15 -6.78
CA GLU A 116 -12.87 -4.19 -6.97
C GLU A 116 -13.29 -3.51 -8.29
N VAL A 117 -12.70 -2.37 -8.61
CA VAL A 117 -13.04 -1.57 -9.80
C VAL A 117 -12.41 -2.14 -11.07
N LEU A 118 -11.12 -2.49 -11.02
CA LEU A 118 -10.36 -2.89 -12.21
C LEU A 118 -10.42 -4.39 -12.50
N LYS A 119 -10.72 -5.22 -11.50
CA LYS A 119 -10.80 -6.68 -11.62
C LYS A 119 -9.61 -7.27 -12.39
N PRO A 120 -8.36 -7.04 -11.93
CA PRO A 120 -7.18 -7.49 -12.64
C PRO A 120 -7.08 -9.01 -12.63
N GLU A 121 -6.53 -9.59 -13.71
CA GLU A 121 -6.17 -11.01 -13.78
C GLU A 121 -4.79 -11.27 -13.16
N THR A 122 -3.91 -10.27 -13.22
CA THR A 122 -2.56 -10.33 -12.69
C THR A 122 -2.21 -9.03 -11.96
N ILE A 123 -1.61 -9.15 -10.79
CA ILE A 123 -1.05 -8.02 -10.05
C ILE A 123 0.46 -8.19 -9.94
N VAL A 124 1.18 -7.13 -10.29
CA VAL A 124 2.63 -7.01 -10.11
C VAL A 124 2.87 -5.87 -9.14
N CYS A 125 3.66 -6.08 -8.10
CA CYS A 125 3.91 -5.03 -7.11
C CYS A 125 5.38 -4.93 -6.69
N THR A 126 5.74 -3.83 -6.05
CA THR A 126 7.05 -3.63 -5.41
C THR A 126 7.18 -4.50 -4.16
N SER A 127 8.41 -4.80 -3.76
CA SER A 127 8.74 -5.78 -2.69
C SER A 127 8.08 -5.49 -1.33
N VAL A 128 7.89 -4.21 -0.99
CA VAL A 128 7.31 -3.78 0.29
C VAL A 128 5.89 -4.33 0.49
N LEU A 129 5.12 -4.44 -0.60
CA LEU A 129 3.73 -4.89 -0.56
C LEU A 129 3.57 -6.41 -0.78
N ASN A 130 4.63 -7.12 -1.10
CA ASN A 130 4.56 -8.52 -1.55
C ASN A 130 3.69 -9.41 -0.65
N HIS A 131 3.90 -9.37 0.65
CA HIS A 131 3.17 -10.25 1.58
C HIS A 131 1.67 -9.93 1.58
N PHE A 132 1.32 -8.66 1.74
CA PHE A 132 -0.07 -8.21 1.79
C PHE A 132 -0.82 -8.46 0.47
N ILE A 133 -0.20 -8.13 -0.67
CA ILE A 133 -0.81 -8.32 -1.99
C ILE A 133 -0.96 -9.81 -2.31
N LYS A 134 0.03 -10.64 -1.96
CA LYS A 134 -0.03 -12.09 -2.18
C LYS A 134 -1.24 -12.72 -1.49
N GLU A 135 -1.52 -12.37 -0.23
CA GLU A 135 -2.68 -12.84 0.51
C GLU A 135 -4.01 -12.43 -0.18
N ILE A 136 -4.09 -11.17 -0.62
CA ILE A 136 -5.26 -10.68 -1.35
C ILE A 136 -5.43 -11.44 -2.68
N CYS A 137 -4.35 -11.65 -3.42
CA CYS A 137 -4.37 -12.36 -4.69
C CYS A 137 -4.86 -13.81 -4.54
N ILE A 138 -4.35 -14.52 -3.53
CA ILE A 138 -4.79 -15.90 -3.21
C ILE A 138 -6.29 -15.92 -2.94
N LYS A 139 -6.79 -15.01 -2.09
CA LYS A 139 -8.21 -14.93 -1.72
C LYS A 139 -9.11 -14.64 -2.93
N ASN A 140 -8.64 -13.83 -3.88
CA ASN A 140 -9.42 -13.39 -5.04
C ASN A 140 -9.10 -14.18 -6.32
N LYS A 141 -8.24 -15.20 -6.27
CA LYS A 141 -7.79 -16.01 -7.42
C LYS A 141 -7.15 -15.17 -8.52
N ILE A 142 -6.35 -14.18 -8.13
CA ILE A 142 -5.59 -13.29 -9.00
C ILE A 142 -4.15 -13.80 -9.09
N ASN A 143 -3.54 -13.79 -10.27
CA ASN A 143 -2.12 -14.10 -10.43
C ASN A 143 -1.25 -13.01 -9.81
N PHE A 144 -0.17 -13.41 -9.15
CA PHE A 144 0.74 -12.50 -8.45
C PHE A 144 2.17 -12.62 -8.96
N ALA A 145 2.85 -11.47 -9.12
CA ALA A 145 4.27 -11.38 -9.39
C ALA A 145 4.91 -10.21 -8.62
N SER A 146 6.19 -10.35 -8.26
CA SER A 146 6.96 -9.28 -7.62
C SER A 146 7.95 -8.66 -8.61
N LEU A 147 8.07 -7.32 -8.59
CA LEU A 147 9.06 -6.61 -9.40
C LEU A 147 10.51 -6.90 -8.99
N SER A 148 10.73 -7.28 -7.72
CA SER A 148 12.06 -7.63 -7.20
C SER A 148 12.52 -9.03 -7.59
N GLU A 149 11.61 -9.93 -7.95
CA GLU A 149 11.91 -11.32 -8.33
C GLU A 149 12.24 -11.50 -9.81
N SER A 150 12.07 -10.45 -10.63
CA SER A 150 12.37 -10.52 -12.08
C SER A 150 13.87 -10.58 -12.42
N LYS A 151 14.75 -10.72 -11.42
CA LYS A 151 16.22 -10.85 -11.61
C LYS A 151 16.71 -12.26 -11.95
N GLN A 152 15.85 -13.27 -12.03
CA GLN A 152 16.24 -14.58 -12.54
C GLN A 152 15.57 -14.83 -13.87
N PRO A 153 16.30 -14.75 -15.00
CA PRO A 153 15.89 -15.47 -16.18
C PRO A 153 15.95 -16.95 -15.81
N MET A 154 14.81 -17.63 -15.84
CA MET A 154 14.82 -19.08 -15.83
C MET A 154 15.58 -19.54 -17.09
N LEU A 155 16.77 -20.10 -16.87
CA LEU A 155 17.51 -20.90 -17.84
C LEU A 155 16.73 -22.18 -18.12
#